data_bacfe5895c05193a3784dd59ac759df7
#
_entry.id   bacfe5895c05193a3784dd59ac759df7
#
_cell.length_a   1.000
_cell.length_b   1.000
_cell.length_c   1.000
_cell.angle_alpha   90.00
_cell.angle_beta   90.00
_cell.angle_gamma   90.00
#
_symmetry.space_group_name_H-M   'P 1'
#
loop_
_entity.id
_entity.type
_entity.pdbx_description
1 polymer ?
#
loop_
_entity_poly.entity_id
_entity_poly.type
_entity_poly.pdbx_seq_one_letter_code
_entity_poly.pdbx_strand_id
1 'polypeptide(L)'
;MAVLVIGGTGFIGYRLVRRLVARGETVTCMDSNPNAHSFADLGARVSCVRGDVARFEDVISAMTAAEADRVVNLAYLIGSHHPPHLAMRINIFGTDNCFEAARLLGVKHTVYAGSFAPNGKQSNYGDRAVTEDDPVYGDYQYARHKIMNEWQALDYIEKFGMCITGIRAAYVTGPDKIRGTVDHVKCITEPARGNAVTLPFEDAMVCAIHVDDMAEVFARVTMTDKPAHRLYNSGGTAISLGEIADIVRSYLPDAKIAFQHAHGAKASNATYRLDNSRLLSEFAIEYPPFRQRVLQIINDVRREIGLPGVLAPV
;
A
#
# COMPACT_ATOMS: atom_id res chain seq x y z
N MET A 1 5.93 17.52 14.21
CA MET A 1 5.42 18.12 12.96
C MET A 1 3.97 17.72 12.78
N ALA A 2 3.21 18.48 11.99
CA ALA A 2 1.82 18.14 11.67
C ALA A 2 1.75 17.40 10.34
N VAL A 3 1.11 16.23 10.32
CA VAL A 3 0.98 15.39 9.13
C VAL A 3 -0.49 15.17 8.81
N LEU A 4 -0.91 15.48 7.59
CA LEU A 4 -2.22 15.09 7.09
C LEU A 4 -2.09 13.75 6.35
N VAL A 5 -2.90 12.75 6.73
CA VAL A 5 -3.01 11.48 6.04
C VAL A 5 -4.41 11.35 5.42
N ILE A 6 -4.51 11.50 4.11
CA ILE A 6 -5.74 11.32 3.34
C ILE A 6 -5.92 9.82 3.07
N GLY A 7 -7.07 9.25 3.46
CA GLY A 7 -7.25 7.80 3.53
C GLY A 7 -6.66 7.19 4.81
N GLY A 8 -6.53 8.01 5.88
CA GLY A 8 -5.85 7.64 7.13
C GLY A 8 -6.52 6.53 7.92
N THR A 9 -7.83 6.30 7.75
CA THR A 9 -8.55 5.19 8.40
C THR A 9 -8.58 3.90 7.57
N GLY A 10 -7.96 3.92 6.38
CA GLY A 10 -7.86 2.77 5.48
C GLY A 10 -6.80 1.75 5.90
N PHE A 11 -6.66 0.67 5.12
CA PHE A 11 -5.80 -0.49 5.40
C PHE A 11 -4.33 -0.14 5.70
N ILE A 12 -3.68 0.67 4.84
CA ILE A 12 -2.30 1.15 5.07
C ILE A 12 -2.33 2.35 6.04
N GLY A 13 -3.30 3.27 5.86
CA GLY A 13 -3.40 4.51 6.61
C GLY A 13 -3.47 4.31 8.12
N TYR A 14 -4.27 3.35 8.57
CA TYR A 14 -4.40 2.99 9.99
C TYR A 14 -3.04 2.68 10.65
N ARG A 15 -2.19 1.94 9.96
CA ARG A 15 -0.86 1.56 10.46
C ARG A 15 0.14 2.70 10.35
N LEU A 16 0.05 3.48 9.26
CA LEU A 16 0.88 4.66 9.06
C LEU A 16 0.65 5.71 10.16
N VAL A 17 -0.61 6.02 10.45
CA VAL A 17 -0.98 6.98 11.51
C VAL A 17 -0.36 6.58 12.85
N ARG A 18 -0.50 5.31 13.25
CA ARG A 18 0.10 4.80 14.49
C ARG A 18 1.62 4.93 14.51
N ARG A 19 2.29 4.69 13.38
CA ARG A 19 3.74 4.82 13.25
C ARG A 19 4.20 6.27 13.33
N LEU A 20 3.47 7.19 12.73
CA LEU A 20 3.77 8.62 12.81
C LEU A 20 3.60 9.13 14.24
N VAL A 21 2.52 8.76 14.92
CA VAL A 21 2.30 9.11 16.33
C VAL A 21 3.39 8.52 17.25
N ALA A 22 3.81 7.27 17.01
CA ALA A 22 4.90 6.66 17.76
C ALA A 22 6.25 7.39 17.57
N ARG A 23 6.41 8.14 16.48
CA ARG A 23 7.55 9.03 16.21
C ARG A 23 7.40 10.42 16.82
N GLY A 24 6.31 10.68 17.54
CA GLY A 24 6.06 11.96 18.19
C GLY A 24 5.28 12.98 17.35
N GLU A 25 4.77 12.55 16.17
CA GLU A 25 4.05 13.44 15.27
C GLU A 25 2.58 13.64 15.69
N THR A 26 2.00 14.78 15.33
CA THR A 26 0.55 15.01 15.38
C THR A 26 -0.05 14.70 14.02
N VAL A 27 -1.11 13.91 13.99
CA VAL A 27 -1.69 13.43 12.71
C VAL A 27 -3.15 13.82 12.59
N THR A 28 -3.51 14.42 11.47
CA THR A 28 -4.90 14.56 11.06
C THR A 28 -5.20 13.51 9.98
N CYS A 29 -6.23 12.70 10.21
CA CYS A 29 -6.74 11.74 9.24
C CYS A 29 -7.92 12.34 8.49
N MET A 30 -7.84 12.49 7.18
CA MET A 30 -8.99 12.80 6.34
C MET A 30 -9.47 11.54 5.64
N ASP A 31 -10.76 11.22 5.72
CA ASP A 31 -11.36 10.08 5.04
C ASP A 31 -12.81 10.42 4.65
N SER A 32 -13.33 9.76 3.62
CA SER A 32 -14.74 9.94 3.21
C SER A 32 -15.72 9.33 4.23
N ASN A 33 -15.27 8.32 4.96
CA ASN A 33 -16.00 7.70 6.06
C ASN A 33 -15.05 7.37 7.22
N PRO A 34 -14.59 8.40 7.98
CA PRO A 34 -13.59 8.22 9.00
C PRO A 34 -14.13 7.38 10.17
N ASN A 35 -13.35 6.38 10.60
CA ASN A 35 -13.60 5.67 11.84
C ASN A 35 -12.72 6.24 12.95
N ALA A 36 -13.22 7.26 13.67
CA ALA A 36 -12.49 7.93 14.74
C ALA A 36 -12.17 6.99 15.92
N HIS A 37 -12.98 5.95 16.15
CA HIS A 37 -12.72 4.97 17.21
C HIS A 37 -11.45 4.15 16.98
N SER A 38 -10.98 4.05 15.74
CA SER A 38 -9.74 3.34 15.40
C SER A 38 -8.49 3.92 16.10
N PHE A 39 -8.56 5.17 16.56
CA PHE A 39 -7.44 5.89 17.17
C PHE A 39 -7.75 6.44 18.56
N ALA A 40 -8.84 5.98 19.21
CA ALA A 40 -9.26 6.47 20.52
C ALA A 40 -8.17 6.34 21.61
N ASP A 41 -7.33 5.31 21.48
CA ASP A 41 -6.19 5.06 22.37
C ASP A 41 -5.01 6.03 22.18
N LEU A 42 -4.97 6.78 21.08
CA LEU A 42 -3.92 7.76 20.77
C LEU A 42 -4.25 9.17 21.26
N GLY A 43 -5.47 9.40 21.75
CA GLY A 43 -5.90 10.66 22.35
C GLY A 43 -5.78 11.85 21.39
N ALA A 44 -5.36 13.00 21.92
CA ALA A 44 -5.27 14.26 21.17
C ALA A 44 -4.19 14.29 20.08
N ARG A 45 -3.38 13.24 19.95
CA ARG A 45 -2.36 13.16 18.88
C ARG A 45 -2.94 12.85 17.51
N VAL A 46 -4.17 12.34 17.45
CA VAL A 46 -4.86 12.03 16.20
C VAL A 46 -6.21 12.70 16.18
N SER A 47 -6.48 13.48 15.13
CA SER A 47 -7.80 13.96 14.78
C SER A 47 -8.31 13.28 13.51
N CYS A 48 -9.62 13.06 13.42
CA CYS A 48 -10.25 12.51 12.23
C CYS A 48 -11.26 13.50 11.68
N VAL A 49 -11.13 13.84 10.40
CA VAL A 49 -12.04 14.73 9.69
C VAL A 49 -12.66 14.00 8.50
N ARG A 50 -13.93 14.27 8.26
CA ARG A 50 -14.62 13.77 7.07
C ARG A 50 -14.33 14.69 5.89
N GLY A 51 -13.92 14.11 4.74
CA GLY A 51 -13.71 14.84 3.50
C GLY A 51 -13.61 13.91 2.30
N ASP A 52 -14.00 14.40 1.15
CA ASP A 52 -13.89 13.72 -0.14
C ASP A 52 -12.68 14.27 -0.91
N VAL A 53 -11.70 13.42 -1.21
CA VAL A 53 -10.51 13.82 -1.98
C VAL A 53 -10.85 14.37 -3.36
N ALA A 54 -12.01 13.99 -3.93
CA ALA A 54 -12.51 14.52 -5.20
C ALA A 54 -13.07 15.95 -5.10
N ARG A 55 -13.12 16.53 -3.90
CA ARG A 55 -13.56 17.92 -3.63
C ARG A 55 -12.37 18.73 -3.15
N PHE A 56 -11.95 19.70 -3.95
CA PHE A 56 -10.81 20.54 -3.63
C PHE A 56 -10.97 21.27 -2.29
N GLU A 57 -12.18 21.75 -2.02
CA GLU A 57 -12.52 22.49 -0.80
C GLU A 57 -12.32 21.63 0.47
N ASP A 58 -12.66 20.34 0.41
CA ASP A 58 -12.48 19.43 1.53
C ASP A 58 -10.97 19.19 1.80
N VAL A 59 -10.20 19.01 0.72
CA VAL A 59 -8.76 18.76 0.80
C VAL A 59 -8.01 19.96 1.36
N ILE A 60 -8.24 21.17 0.81
CA ILE A 60 -7.54 22.39 1.24
C ILE A 60 -7.96 22.78 2.68
N SER A 61 -9.24 22.60 3.03
CA SER A 61 -9.72 22.86 4.38
C SER A 61 -9.08 21.91 5.41
N ALA A 62 -8.96 20.61 5.08
CA ALA A 62 -8.32 19.64 5.95
C ALA A 62 -6.81 19.93 6.13
N MET A 63 -6.10 20.30 5.05
CA MET A 63 -4.69 20.71 5.12
C MET A 63 -4.49 21.96 5.96
N THR A 64 -5.36 22.97 5.79
CA THR A 64 -5.32 24.24 6.54
C THR A 64 -5.59 23.99 8.04
N ALA A 65 -6.65 23.25 8.36
CA ALA A 65 -7.01 22.96 9.75
C ALA A 65 -5.96 22.08 10.45
N ALA A 66 -5.27 21.24 9.72
CA ALA A 66 -4.17 20.43 10.25
C ALA A 66 -2.86 21.21 10.40
N GLU A 67 -2.77 22.44 9.86
CA GLU A 67 -1.49 23.16 9.71
C GLU A 67 -0.40 22.24 9.16
N ALA A 68 -0.74 21.50 8.09
CA ALA A 68 0.04 20.35 7.65
C ALA A 68 1.40 20.75 7.06
N ASP A 69 2.47 20.36 7.74
CA ASP A 69 3.83 20.43 7.19
C ASP A 69 4.04 19.40 6.08
N ARG A 70 3.38 18.23 6.19
CA ARG A 70 3.54 17.08 5.32
C ARG A 70 2.18 16.44 5.04
N VAL A 71 2.04 15.91 3.84
CA VAL A 71 0.80 15.27 3.38
C VAL A 71 1.09 13.89 2.83
N VAL A 72 0.27 12.91 3.20
CA VAL A 72 0.28 11.57 2.59
C VAL A 72 -1.07 11.28 1.97
N ASN A 73 -1.11 11.08 0.65
CA ASN A 73 -2.34 10.69 -0.05
C ASN A 73 -2.38 9.18 -0.30
N LEU A 74 -3.23 8.47 0.44
CA LEU A 74 -3.52 7.05 0.28
C LEU A 74 -4.93 6.80 -0.28
N ALA A 75 -5.75 7.85 -0.45
CA ALA A 75 -7.12 7.71 -0.95
C ALA A 75 -7.13 7.34 -2.43
N TYR A 76 -7.71 6.18 -2.75
CA TYR A 76 -7.74 5.66 -4.11
C TYR A 76 -8.81 4.58 -4.30
N LEU A 77 -9.45 4.55 -5.47
CA LEU A 77 -10.27 3.42 -5.90
C LEU A 77 -9.40 2.36 -6.56
N ILE A 78 -9.31 1.19 -5.89
CA ILE A 78 -8.48 0.07 -6.33
C ILE A 78 -9.30 -0.89 -7.19
N GLY A 79 -8.73 -1.31 -8.33
CA GLY A 79 -9.34 -2.24 -9.27
C GLY A 79 -9.96 -1.55 -10.49
N SER A 80 -10.45 -2.37 -11.42
CA SER A 80 -10.95 -1.91 -12.73
C SER A 80 -12.47 -2.01 -12.88
N HIS A 81 -13.17 -2.41 -11.82
CA HIS A 81 -14.63 -2.61 -11.82
C HIS A 81 -15.43 -1.35 -11.50
N HIS A 82 -14.76 -0.25 -11.19
CA HIS A 82 -15.43 1.01 -10.89
C HIS A 82 -15.84 1.74 -12.17
N PRO A 83 -16.97 2.49 -12.14
CA PRO A 83 -17.35 3.35 -13.26
C PRO A 83 -16.19 4.30 -13.62
N PRO A 84 -15.83 4.43 -14.92
CA PRO A 84 -14.67 5.24 -15.33
C PRO A 84 -14.72 6.68 -14.82
N HIS A 85 -15.88 7.34 -14.87
CA HIS A 85 -16.05 8.70 -14.38
C HIS A 85 -15.75 8.82 -12.87
N LEU A 86 -16.26 7.90 -12.06
CA LEU A 86 -15.99 7.89 -10.61
C LEU A 86 -14.50 7.65 -10.31
N ALA A 87 -13.89 6.70 -11.04
CA ALA A 87 -12.48 6.42 -10.90
C ALA A 87 -11.60 7.62 -11.31
N MET A 88 -11.95 8.34 -12.38
CA MET A 88 -11.27 9.58 -12.78
C MET A 88 -11.36 10.65 -11.69
N ARG A 89 -12.57 10.89 -11.16
CA ARG A 89 -12.78 11.90 -10.10
C ARG A 89 -11.92 11.66 -8.88
N ILE A 90 -11.87 10.42 -8.40
CA ILE A 90 -11.13 10.09 -7.17
C ILE A 90 -9.64 9.92 -7.45
N ASN A 91 -9.28 9.15 -8.48
CA ASN A 91 -7.91 8.74 -8.71
C ASN A 91 -7.06 9.82 -9.40
N ILE A 92 -7.64 10.59 -10.31
CA ILE A 92 -6.91 11.62 -11.05
C ILE A 92 -7.14 12.98 -10.43
N PHE A 93 -8.40 13.47 -10.40
CA PHE A 93 -8.68 14.78 -9.83
C PHE A 93 -8.43 14.82 -8.32
N GLY A 94 -8.71 13.73 -7.57
CA GLY A 94 -8.39 13.67 -6.15
C GLY A 94 -6.89 13.76 -5.86
N THR A 95 -6.05 13.15 -6.68
CA THR A 95 -4.60 13.28 -6.57
C THR A 95 -4.14 14.70 -6.91
N ASP A 96 -4.70 15.27 -7.98
CA ASP A 96 -4.43 16.66 -8.40
C ASP A 96 -4.83 17.66 -7.31
N ASN A 97 -6.03 17.54 -6.76
CA ASN A 97 -6.49 18.36 -5.62
C ASN A 97 -5.50 18.35 -4.45
N CYS A 98 -4.91 17.18 -4.19
CA CYS A 98 -3.91 17.01 -3.14
C CYS A 98 -2.63 17.80 -3.44
N PHE A 99 -2.12 17.71 -4.68
CA PHE A 99 -0.92 18.42 -5.10
C PHE A 99 -1.16 19.94 -5.16
N GLU A 100 -2.28 20.39 -5.71
CA GLU A 100 -2.59 21.81 -5.81
C GLU A 100 -2.82 22.46 -4.44
N ALA A 101 -3.57 21.80 -3.54
CA ALA A 101 -3.73 22.30 -2.17
C ALA A 101 -2.39 22.39 -1.43
N ALA A 102 -1.53 21.38 -1.58
CA ALA A 102 -0.19 21.37 -1.01
C ALA A 102 0.69 22.50 -1.56
N ARG A 103 0.60 22.79 -2.88
CA ARG A 103 1.29 23.91 -3.52
C ARG A 103 0.85 25.26 -2.94
N LEU A 104 -0.46 25.48 -2.87
CA LEU A 104 -1.04 26.75 -2.41
C LEU A 104 -0.74 27.04 -0.94
N LEU A 105 -0.65 26.00 -0.11
CA LEU A 105 -0.36 26.10 1.33
C LEU A 105 1.13 26.00 1.67
N GLY A 106 2.00 25.78 0.68
CA GLY A 106 3.46 25.66 0.89
C GLY A 106 3.85 24.43 1.72
N VAL A 107 3.12 23.30 1.55
CA VAL A 107 3.46 22.03 2.21
C VAL A 107 4.87 21.59 1.84
N LYS A 108 5.67 21.25 2.85
CA LYS A 108 7.10 20.93 2.67
C LYS A 108 7.34 19.65 1.89
N HIS A 109 6.50 18.64 2.09
CA HIS A 109 6.64 17.35 1.41
C HIS A 109 5.27 16.67 1.25
N THR A 110 4.98 16.22 0.03
CA THR A 110 3.78 15.45 -0.30
C THR A 110 4.19 14.05 -0.76
N VAL A 111 3.66 13.02 -0.10
CA VAL A 111 3.87 11.63 -0.48
C VAL A 111 2.56 11.03 -1.00
N TYR A 112 2.61 10.28 -2.09
CA TYR A 112 1.41 9.63 -2.62
C TYR A 112 1.61 8.12 -2.85
N ALA A 113 0.52 7.37 -2.72
CA ALA A 113 0.51 5.97 -3.02
C ALA A 113 0.55 5.73 -4.54
N GLY A 114 1.72 5.39 -5.05
CA GLY A 114 1.92 4.79 -6.36
C GLY A 114 1.56 3.30 -6.37
N SER A 115 1.96 2.61 -7.43
CA SER A 115 1.75 1.17 -7.59
C SER A 115 2.77 0.58 -8.56
N PHE A 116 3.09 -0.70 -8.44
CA PHE A 116 3.80 -1.45 -9.46
C PHE A 116 2.95 -1.76 -10.71
N ALA A 117 1.63 -1.58 -10.65
CA ALA A 117 0.71 -1.84 -11.76
C ALA A 117 1.08 -1.16 -13.09
N PRO A 118 1.67 0.06 -13.11
CA PRO A 118 2.26 0.65 -14.30
C PRO A 118 3.21 -0.26 -15.07
N ASN A 119 3.96 -1.10 -14.40
CA ASN A 119 4.94 -1.97 -15.05
C ASN A 119 4.28 -3.04 -15.96
N GLY A 120 3.02 -3.42 -15.69
CA GLY A 120 2.33 -4.46 -16.45
C GLY A 120 2.83 -5.86 -16.12
N LYS A 121 3.11 -6.67 -17.15
CA LYS A 121 3.50 -8.08 -16.99
C LYS A 121 5.00 -8.25 -16.78
N GLN A 122 5.41 -9.19 -15.92
CA GLN A 122 6.81 -9.54 -15.73
C GLN A 122 7.50 -9.93 -17.05
N SER A 123 6.79 -10.60 -17.96
CA SER A 123 7.33 -11.01 -19.25
C SER A 123 7.86 -9.86 -20.13
N ASN A 124 7.45 -8.62 -19.87
CA ASN A 124 8.00 -7.45 -20.58
C ASN A 124 9.47 -7.16 -20.20
N TYR A 125 9.94 -7.72 -19.10
CA TYR A 125 11.27 -7.46 -18.53
C TYR A 125 12.14 -8.71 -18.41
N GLY A 126 11.61 -9.87 -18.77
CA GLY A 126 12.28 -11.16 -18.53
C GLY A 126 12.35 -11.49 -17.04
N ASP A 127 13.45 -12.14 -16.63
CA ASP A 127 13.62 -12.61 -15.25
C ASP A 127 14.27 -11.59 -14.31
N ARG A 128 14.63 -10.40 -14.81
CA ARG A 128 15.25 -9.37 -13.98
C ARG A 128 14.25 -8.64 -13.11
N ALA A 129 14.74 -8.05 -12.02
CA ALA A 129 13.97 -7.10 -11.23
C ALA A 129 13.72 -5.80 -12.01
N VAL A 130 12.56 -5.20 -11.80
CA VAL A 130 12.11 -3.97 -12.48
C VAL A 130 12.43 -2.76 -11.60
N THR A 131 13.15 -1.82 -12.15
CA THR A 131 13.54 -0.56 -11.51
C THR A 131 12.48 0.52 -11.70
N GLU A 132 12.64 1.66 -11.04
CA GLU A 132 11.77 2.82 -11.19
C GLU A 132 11.92 3.50 -12.57
N ASP A 133 13.07 3.35 -13.23
CA ASP A 133 13.39 3.97 -14.51
C ASP A 133 12.99 3.12 -15.72
N ASP A 134 12.51 1.91 -15.48
CA ASP A 134 12.07 1.03 -16.55
C ASP A 134 10.79 1.54 -17.24
N PRO A 135 10.63 1.30 -18.55
CA PRO A 135 9.41 1.61 -19.28
C PRO A 135 8.19 0.96 -18.63
N VAL A 136 7.04 1.64 -18.69
CA VAL A 136 5.77 1.16 -18.13
C VAL A 136 4.87 0.61 -19.23
N TYR A 137 4.17 -0.50 -18.98
CA TYR A 137 3.32 -1.23 -19.93
C TYR A 137 1.91 -1.49 -19.41
N GLY A 138 1.50 -0.79 -18.36
CA GLY A 138 0.17 -0.94 -17.77
C GLY A 138 -0.95 -0.61 -18.77
N ASP A 139 -1.83 -1.56 -19.06
CA ASP A 139 -2.83 -1.50 -20.13
C ASP A 139 -4.28 -1.43 -19.64
N TYR A 140 -4.51 -1.44 -18.33
CA TYR A 140 -5.86 -1.35 -17.74
C TYR A 140 -6.06 -0.06 -16.93
N GLN A 141 -7.31 0.31 -16.69
CA GLN A 141 -7.70 1.61 -16.12
C GLN A 141 -6.89 2.02 -14.89
N TYR A 142 -6.80 1.15 -13.88
CA TYR A 142 -6.07 1.45 -12.65
C TYR A 142 -4.58 1.73 -12.91
N ALA A 143 -3.92 0.91 -13.74
CA ALA A 143 -2.51 1.10 -14.09
C ALA A 143 -2.28 2.43 -14.81
N ARG A 144 -3.14 2.77 -15.78
CA ARG A 144 -3.08 4.04 -16.52
C ARG A 144 -3.30 5.25 -15.62
N HIS A 145 -4.21 5.15 -14.64
CA HIS A 145 -4.39 6.21 -13.64
C HIS A 145 -3.14 6.39 -12.79
N LYS A 146 -2.46 5.30 -12.39
CA LYS A 146 -1.20 5.40 -11.63
C LYS A 146 -0.07 6.01 -12.46
N ILE A 147 0.03 5.70 -13.76
CA ILE A 147 0.95 6.37 -14.69
C ILE A 147 0.65 7.87 -14.74
N MET A 148 -0.63 8.25 -14.88
CA MET A 148 -1.02 9.66 -14.91
C MET A 148 -0.67 10.39 -13.63
N ASN A 149 -0.83 9.76 -12.46
CA ASN A 149 -0.43 10.40 -11.20
C ASN A 149 1.08 10.65 -11.10
N GLU A 150 1.92 9.78 -11.67
CA GLU A 150 3.36 10.01 -11.76
C GLU A 150 3.69 11.22 -12.66
N TRP A 151 2.98 11.39 -13.78
CA TRP A 151 3.10 12.57 -14.65
C TRP A 151 2.60 13.85 -13.97
N GLN A 152 1.46 13.81 -13.27
CA GLN A 152 0.97 14.95 -12.49
C GLN A 152 2.03 15.38 -11.46
N ALA A 153 2.58 14.44 -10.69
CA ALA A 153 3.62 14.74 -9.72
C ALA A 153 4.85 15.41 -10.37
N LEU A 154 5.30 14.89 -11.53
CA LEU A 154 6.42 15.44 -12.28
C LEU A 154 6.15 16.90 -12.70
N ASP A 155 4.96 17.18 -13.22
CA ASP A 155 4.55 18.53 -13.61
C ASP A 155 4.64 19.52 -12.45
N TYR A 156 4.15 19.16 -11.25
CA TYR A 156 4.24 20.01 -10.08
C TYR A 156 5.67 20.17 -9.56
N ILE A 157 6.49 19.14 -9.66
CA ILE A 157 7.93 19.22 -9.31
C ILE A 157 8.65 20.19 -10.26
N GLU A 158 8.48 20.02 -11.57
CA GLU A 158 9.21 20.79 -12.57
C GLU A 158 8.75 22.26 -12.65
N LYS A 159 7.45 22.50 -12.57
CA LYS A 159 6.89 23.85 -12.70
C LYS A 159 6.98 24.69 -11.43
N PHE A 160 6.89 24.06 -10.26
CA PHE A 160 6.76 24.77 -8.98
C PHE A 160 7.82 24.40 -7.95
N GLY A 161 8.74 23.50 -8.27
CA GLY A 161 9.81 23.09 -7.35
C GLY A 161 9.31 22.33 -6.11
N MET A 162 8.14 21.70 -6.20
CA MET A 162 7.56 20.99 -5.06
C MET A 162 8.35 19.73 -4.71
N CYS A 163 8.40 19.39 -3.43
CA CYS A 163 8.88 18.10 -2.97
C CYS A 163 7.72 17.10 -2.97
N ILE A 164 7.65 16.24 -3.99
CA ILE A 164 6.62 15.20 -4.13
C ILE A 164 7.29 13.87 -4.35
N THR A 165 6.88 12.84 -3.58
CA THR A 165 7.44 11.50 -3.68
C THR A 165 6.34 10.45 -3.84
N GLY A 166 6.45 9.65 -4.89
CA GLY A 166 5.60 8.48 -5.13
C GLY A 166 6.22 7.20 -4.58
N ILE A 167 5.39 6.31 -4.05
CA ILE A 167 5.83 4.98 -3.63
C ILE A 167 5.04 3.94 -4.42
N ARG A 168 5.69 3.25 -5.36
CA ARG A 168 5.10 2.13 -6.10
C ARG A 168 4.95 0.93 -5.17
N ALA A 169 3.79 0.83 -4.52
CA ALA A 169 3.48 -0.27 -3.62
C ALA A 169 3.36 -1.59 -4.39
N ALA A 170 3.98 -2.64 -3.87
CA ALA A 170 3.82 -4.03 -4.32
C ALA A 170 2.48 -4.63 -3.82
N TYR A 171 2.31 -5.96 -3.85
CA TYR A 171 1.13 -6.62 -3.30
C TYR A 171 1.12 -6.55 -1.77
N VAL A 172 0.49 -5.51 -1.23
CA VAL A 172 0.41 -5.33 0.23
C VAL A 172 -0.45 -6.44 0.82
N THR A 173 0.09 -7.14 1.82
CA THR A 173 -0.47 -8.32 2.47
C THR A 173 -0.73 -8.01 3.95
N GLY A 174 -1.89 -8.40 4.47
CA GLY A 174 -2.24 -8.18 5.88
C GLY A 174 -3.62 -8.72 6.21
N PRO A 175 -3.98 -8.85 7.52
CA PRO A 175 -5.17 -9.60 7.97
C PRO A 175 -6.50 -9.00 7.51
N ASP A 176 -6.57 -7.69 7.37
CA ASP A 176 -7.78 -6.90 7.09
C ASP A 176 -7.85 -6.35 5.66
N LYS A 177 -7.05 -6.89 4.74
CA LYS A 177 -7.16 -6.52 3.34
C LYS A 177 -8.37 -7.17 2.68
N ILE A 178 -9.28 -6.31 2.21
CA ILE A 178 -10.55 -6.74 1.59
C ILE A 178 -10.73 -6.24 0.14
N ARG A 179 -9.81 -5.42 -0.39
CA ARG A 179 -9.93 -4.80 -1.72
C ARG A 179 -8.71 -5.08 -2.59
N GLY A 180 -8.93 -5.04 -3.91
CA GLY A 180 -7.91 -5.35 -4.92
C GLY A 180 -7.63 -6.84 -5.05
N THR A 181 -6.42 -7.22 -5.45
CA THR A 181 -5.99 -8.62 -5.51
C THR A 181 -5.82 -9.16 -4.08
N VAL A 182 -6.55 -10.20 -3.74
CA VAL A 182 -6.64 -10.74 -2.36
C VAL A 182 -6.29 -12.22 -2.24
N ASP A 183 -5.98 -12.93 -3.33
CA ASP A 183 -5.72 -14.38 -3.30
C ASP A 183 -4.54 -14.73 -2.39
N HIS A 184 -3.44 -13.99 -2.45
CA HIS A 184 -2.28 -14.13 -1.57
C HIS A 184 -2.63 -13.87 -0.08
N VAL A 185 -3.63 -13.03 0.19
CA VAL A 185 -4.12 -12.78 1.56
C VAL A 185 -5.05 -13.91 2.00
N LYS A 186 -6.03 -14.31 1.17
CA LYS A 186 -6.95 -15.40 1.45
C LYS A 186 -6.23 -16.73 1.70
N CYS A 187 -5.12 -16.95 0.96
CA CYS A 187 -4.24 -18.11 1.18
C CYS A 187 -3.77 -18.23 2.64
N ILE A 188 -3.64 -17.11 3.34
CA ILE A 188 -3.19 -17.05 4.73
C ILE A 188 -4.39 -16.95 5.69
N THR A 189 -5.31 -16.00 5.41
CA THR A 189 -6.35 -15.62 6.37
C THR A 189 -7.49 -16.62 6.48
N GLU A 190 -7.88 -17.30 5.39
CA GLU A 190 -8.94 -18.30 5.46
C GLU A 190 -8.51 -19.54 6.27
N PRO A 191 -7.34 -20.14 6.05
CA PRO A 191 -6.84 -21.21 6.92
C PRO A 191 -6.64 -20.76 8.37
N ALA A 192 -6.19 -19.52 8.61
CA ALA A 192 -6.07 -19.00 9.96
C ALA A 192 -7.41 -18.93 10.71
N ARG A 193 -8.53 -18.76 9.99
CA ARG A 193 -9.90 -18.83 10.51
C ARG A 193 -10.43 -20.26 10.64
N GLY A 194 -9.70 -21.26 10.15
CA GLY A 194 -10.16 -22.65 10.07
C GLY A 194 -11.00 -22.96 8.83
N ASN A 195 -11.07 -22.04 7.87
CA ASN A 195 -11.82 -22.20 6.63
C ASN A 195 -10.99 -22.89 5.54
N ALA A 196 -11.67 -23.64 4.65
CA ALA A 196 -11.05 -24.09 3.40
C ALA A 196 -11.01 -22.94 2.40
N VAL A 197 -9.97 -22.92 1.56
CA VAL A 197 -9.82 -21.95 0.46
C VAL A 197 -9.43 -22.66 -0.83
N THR A 198 -10.03 -22.22 -1.96
CA THR A 198 -9.64 -22.64 -3.30
C THR A 198 -9.16 -21.41 -4.07
N LEU A 199 -7.93 -21.46 -4.56
CA LEU A 199 -7.26 -20.39 -5.28
C LEU A 199 -7.15 -20.72 -6.78
N PRO A 200 -7.01 -19.74 -7.68
CA PRO A 200 -7.04 -20.04 -9.12
C PRO A 200 -5.81 -20.81 -9.59
N PHE A 201 -4.59 -20.32 -9.34
CA PHE A 201 -3.35 -20.90 -9.86
C PHE A 201 -2.31 -21.06 -8.76
N GLU A 202 -1.70 -22.24 -8.67
CA GLU A 202 -0.60 -22.51 -7.74
C GLU A 202 0.66 -21.70 -8.09
N ASP A 203 0.98 -21.59 -9.38
CA ASP A 203 2.15 -20.88 -9.91
C ASP A 203 1.95 -19.36 -10.08
N ALA A 204 0.82 -18.80 -9.60
CA ALA A 204 0.63 -17.36 -9.66
C ALA A 204 1.61 -16.64 -8.75
N MET A 205 2.45 -15.79 -9.36
CA MET A 205 3.50 -15.03 -8.65
C MET A 205 2.99 -13.69 -8.15
N VAL A 206 3.44 -13.31 -6.97
CA VAL A 206 3.23 -11.99 -6.36
C VAL A 206 4.55 -11.43 -5.83
N CYS A 207 4.67 -10.11 -5.79
CA CYS A 207 5.68 -9.42 -4.98
C CYS A 207 5.00 -9.03 -3.66
N ALA A 208 5.11 -9.84 -2.62
CA ALA A 208 4.38 -9.65 -1.38
C ALA A 208 5.15 -8.78 -0.38
N ILE A 209 4.50 -7.73 0.12
CA ILE A 209 5.01 -6.89 1.21
C ILE A 209 3.98 -6.83 2.34
N HIS A 210 4.42 -6.94 3.58
CA HIS A 210 3.51 -6.83 4.72
C HIS A 210 3.02 -5.39 4.90
N VAL A 211 1.78 -5.22 5.34
CA VAL A 211 1.19 -3.87 5.53
C VAL A 211 1.93 -3.04 6.56
N ASP A 212 2.53 -3.64 7.58
CA ASP A 212 3.37 -2.94 8.55
C ASP A 212 4.66 -2.44 7.93
N ASP A 213 5.27 -3.23 7.03
CA ASP A 213 6.47 -2.82 6.29
C ASP A 213 6.14 -1.69 5.32
N MET A 214 4.99 -1.78 4.64
CA MET A 214 4.51 -0.72 3.77
C MET A 214 4.25 0.59 4.55
N ALA A 215 3.64 0.50 5.73
CA ALA A 215 3.44 1.66 6.60
C ALA A 215 4.77 2.26 7.10
N GLU A 216 5.79 1.41 7.36
CA GLU A 216 7.14 1.87 7.70
C GLU A 216 7.79 2.64 6.55
N VAL A 217 7.67 2.12 5.32
CA VAL A 217 8.14 2.81 4.11
C VAL A 217 7.52 4.20 4.00
N PHE A 218 6.18 4.29 4.07
CA PHE A 218 5.50 5.59 4.03
C PHE A 218 5.94 6.51 5.15
N ALA A 219 6.08 6.01 6.37
CA ALA A 219 6.48 6.83 7.51
C ALA A 219 7.89 7.41 7.33
N ARG A 220 8.88 6.60 6.92
CA ARG A 220 10.26 7.08 6.72
C ARG A 220 10.36 8.07 5.57
N VAL A 221 9.76 7.75 4.42
CA VAL A 221 9.76 8.66 3.27
C VAL A 221 9.08 9.98 3.64
N THR A 222 7.91 9.93 4.28
CA THR A 222 7.18 11.15 4.70
C THR A 222 8.01 12.03 5.62
N MET A 223 8.76 11.44 6.56
CA MET A 223 9.52 12.20 7.55
C MET A 223 10.88 12.70 7.04
N THR A 224 11.27 12.35 5.83
CA THR A 224 12.48 12.85 5.19
C THR A 224 12.22 14.21 4.52
N ASP A 225 13.06 15.20 4.78
CA ASP A 225 12.86 16.57 4.27
C ASP A 225 13.02 16.67 2.76
N LYS A 226 13.99 15.96 2.20
CA LYS A 226 14.30 16.01 0.78
C LYS A 226 14.80 14.65 0.30
N PRO A 227 13.87 13.72 -0.04
CA PRO A 227 14.24 12.45 -0.64
C PRO A 227 15.06 12.64 -1.94
N ALA A 228 16.05 11.78 -2.15
CA ALA A 228 16.94 11.89 -3.31
C ALA A 228 16.22 11.59 -4.63
N HIS A 229 15.15 10.80 -4.56
CA HIS A 229 14.38 10.41 -5.74
C HIS A 229 12.90 10.77 -5.58
N ARG A 230 12.24 11.05 -6.71
CA ARG A 230 10.80 11.34 -6.77
C ARG A 230 9.92 10.08 -6.74
N LEU A 231 10.51 8.90 -6.95
CA LEU A 231 9.79 7.64 -7.07
C LEU A 231 10.61 6.49 -6.49
N TYR A 232 9.96 5.62 -5.71
CA TYR A 232 10.54 4.44 -5.11
C TYR A 232 9.65 3.22 -5.27
N ASN A 233 10.22 2.10 -5.67
CA ASN A 233 9.56 0.81 -5.54
C ASN A 233 9.63 0.35 -4.08
N SER A 234 8.50 -0.11 -3.53
CA SER A 234 8.52 -0.69 -2.18
C SER A 234 9.31 -1.99 -2.11
N GLY A 235 9.40 -2.71 -3.23
CA GLY A 235 9.88 -4.09 -3.23
C GLY A 235 8.96 -5.01 -2.45
N GLY A 236 9.49 -6.14 -2.06
CA GLY A 236 8.78 -7.21 -1.35
C GLY A 236 9.41 -8.56 -1.70
N THR A 237 8.77 -9.64 -1.27
CA THR A 237 9.19 -11.01 -1.58
C THR A 237 8.50 -11.49 -2.85
N ALA A 238 9.28 -11.86 -3.87
CA ALA A 238 8.78 -12.55 -5.05
C ALA A 238 8.46 -14.01 -4.68
N ILE A 239 7.18 -14.38 -4.66
CA ILE A 239 6.72 -15.67 -4.15
C ILE A 239 5.45 -16.12 -4.89
N SER A 240 5.29 -17.44 -5.09
CA SER A 240 4.08 -18.03 -5.66
C SER A 240 3.00 -18.25 -4.59
N LEU A 241 1.75 -18.41 -5.03
CA LEU A 241 0.66 -18.81 -4.13
C LEU A 241 0.89 -20.21 -3.55
N GLY A 242 1.52 -21.13 -4.28
CA GLY A 242 1.92 -22.44 -3.79
C GLY A 242 2.92 -22.35 -2.64
N GLU A 243 3.99 -21.56 -2.80
CA GLU A 243 4.98 -21.32 -1.74
C GLU A 243 4.34 -20.65 -0.50
N ILE A 244 3.40 -19.72 -0.69
CA ILE A 244 2.64 -19.15 0.43
C ILE A 244 1.82 -20.25 1.13
N ALA A 245 1.15 -21.12 0.38
CA ALA A 245 0.38 -22.23 0.94
C ALA A 245 1.26 -23.19 1.75
N ASP A 246 2.47 -23.48 1.29
CA ASP A 246 3.43 -24.34 2.00
C ASP A 246 3.92 -23.69 3.30
N ILE A 247 4.18 -22.38 3.29
CA ILE A 247 4.45 -21.63 4.51
C ILE A 247 3.28 -21.73 5.48
N VAL A 248 2.04 -21.55 5.01
CA VAL A 248 0.86 -21.65 5.87
C VAL A 248 0.71 -23.06 6.44
N ARG A 249 0.85 -24.11 5.62
CA ARG A 249 0.79 -25.52 6.08
C ARG A 249 1.87 -25.84 7.12
N SER A 250 3.03 -25.21 7.03
CA SER A 250 4.09 -25.40 8.04
C SER A 250 3.73 -24.87 9.42
N TYR A 251 2.80 -23.91 9.51
CA TYR A 251 2.24 -23.38 10.76
C TYR A 251 0.89 -23.99 11.14
N LEU A 252 0.11 -24.37 10.15
CA LEU A 252 -1.23 -24.92 10.26
C LEU A 252 -1.30 -26.23 9.42
N PRO A 253 -0.82 -27.37 9.95
CA PRO A 253 -0.73 -28.61 9.17
C PRO A 253 -2.06 -29.10 8.57
N ASP A 254 -3.18 -28.81 9.24
CA ASP A 254 -4.52 -29.19 8.79
C ASP A 254 -5.16 -28.17 7.82
N ALA A 255 -4.41 -27.17 7.35
CA ALA A 255 -4.91 -26.12 6.46
C ALA A 255 -5.41 -26.70 5.12
N LYS A 256 -6.69 -26.47 4.81
CA LYS A 256 -7.33 -26.94 3.57
C LYS A 256 -7.19 -25.88 2.49
N ILE A 257 -6.07 -25.93 1.75
CA ILE A 257 -5.76 -25.03 0.63
C ILE A 257 -5.72 -25.86 -0.65
N ALA A 258 -6.54 -25.51 -1.64
CA ALA A 258 -6.61 -26.16 -2.93
C ALA A 258 -6.39 -25.13 -4.06
N PHE A 259 -5.98 -25.62 -5.22
CA PHE A 259 -5.81 -24.84 -6.44
C PHE A 259 -6.70 -25.41 -7.54
N GLN A 260 -7.33 -24.50 -8.34
CA GLN A 260 -8.11 -24.92 -9.52
C GLN A 260 -7.17 -25.42 -10.64
N HIS A 261 -5.99 -24.77 -10.75
CA HIS A 261 -4.94 -25.14 -11.69
C HIS A 261 -3.66 -25.41 -10.92
N ALA A 262 -3.18 -26.66 -10.99
CA ALA A 262 -1.99 -27.11 -10.31
C ALA A 262 -0.71 -26.57 -10.95
N HIS A 263 0.42 -26.96 -10.38
CA HIS A 263 1.77 -26.63 -10.85
C HIS A 263 1.94 -26.92 -12.36
N GLY A 264 2.56 -25.97 -13.07
CA GLY A 264 2.79 -26.04 -14.52
C GLY A 264 1.69 -25.38 -15.38
N ALA A 265 0.56 -24.97 -14.81
CA ALA A 265 -0.40 -24.15 -15.53
C ALA A 265 0.12 -22.71 -15.63
N LYS A 266 0.10 -22.13 -16.85
CA LYS A 266 0.64 -20.77 -17.06
C LYS A 266 -0.29 -19.71 -16.49
N ALA A 267 0.05 -19.18 -15.33
CA ALA A 267 -0.54 -17.95 -14.83
C ALA A 267 -0.02 -16.74 -15.61
N SER A 268 -0.90 -15.79 -15.94
CA SER A 268 -0.46 -14.49 -16.48
C SER A 268 -0.02 -13.59 -15.32
N ASN A 269 1.27 -13.58 -15.05
CA ASN A 269 1.82 -12.84 -13.92
C ASN A 269 2.02 -11.36 -14.24
N ALA A 270 1.43 -10.46 -13.42
CA ALA A 270 1.89 -9.08 -13.32
C ALA A 270 3.35 -9.06 -12.84
N THR A 271 3.99 -7.89 -12.89
CA THR A 271 5.35 -7.74 -12.37
C THR A 271 5.42 -8.19 -10.91
N TYR A 272 6.32 -9.10 -10.61
CA TYR A 272 6.51 -9.66 -9.28
C TYR A 272 7.96 -9.59 -8.78
N ARG A 273 8.88 -9.11 -9.60
CA ARG A 273 10.28 -8.82 -9.23
C ARG A 273 10.50 -7.32 -9.32
N LEU A 274 10.53 -6.65 -8.17
CA LEU A 274 10.75 -5.22 -8.08
C LEU A 274 12.11 -4.95 -7.44
N ASP A 275 12.95 -4.17 -8.10
CA ASP A 275 14.12 -3.60 -7.49
C ASP A 275 13.71 -2.47 -6.56
N ASN A 276 14.18 -2.50 -5.33
CA ASN A 276 13.94 -1.46 -4.33
C ASN A 276 15.25 -0.95 -3.70
N SER A 277 16.35 -1.11 -4.39
CA SER A 277 17.67 -0.71 -3.91
C SER A 277 17.75 0.77 -3.55
N ARG A 278 17.07 1.64 -4.31
CA ARG A 278 16.94 3.07 -3.99
C ARG A 278 16.32 3.30 -2.61
N LEU A 279 15.20 2.62 -2.36
CA LEU A 279 14.50 2.73 -1.08
C LEU A 279 15.35 2.24 0.08
N LEU A 280 15.92 1.04 -0.06
CA LEU A 280 16.68 0.41 1.02
C LEU A 280 17.95 1.17 1.37
N SER A 281 18.69 1.65 0.36
CA SER A 281 19.94 2.38 0.56
C SER A 281 19.72 3.75 1.20
N GLU A 282 18.64 4.45 0.83
CA GLU A 282 18.38 5.81 1.35
C GLU A 282 17.75 5.80 2.73
N PHE A 283 16.82 4.90 3.00
CA PHE A 283 16.02 4.94 4.23
C PHE A 283 16.43 3.88 5.26
N ALA A 284 17.45 3.07 4.99
CA ALA A 284 17.91 2.00 5.88
C ALA A 284 16.77 1.09 6.36
N ILE A 285 15.89 0.68 5.44
CA ILE A 285 14.74 -0.18 5.73
C ILE A 285 15.16 -1.63 5.60
N GLU A 286 14.81 -2.44 6.59
CA GLU A 286 14.94 -3.89 6.54
C GLU A 286 13.55 -4.53 6.69
N TYR A 287 13.24 -5.47 5.81
CA TYR A 287 12.01 -6.24 5.91
C TYR A 287 12.27 -7.56 6.63
N PRO A 288 11.50 -7.89 7.66
CA PRO A 288 11.52 -9.23 8.23
C PRO A 288 11.24 -10.29 7.14
N PRO A 289 11.78 -11.51 7.26
CA PRO A 289 11.47 -12.59 6.35
C PRO A 289 9.95 -12.77 6.18
N PHE A 290 9.46 -12.93 4.96
CA PHE A 290 8.03 -13.02 4.68
C PHE A 290 7.34 -14.15 5.44
N ARG A 291 8.06 -15.26 5.68
CA ARG A 291 7.58 -16.35 6.53
C ARG A 291 7.17 -15.88 7.94
N GLN A 292 7.91 -14.97 8.55
CA GLN A 292 7.57 -14.38 9.85
C GLN A 292 6.31 -13.50 9.74
N ARG A 293 6.16 -12.79 8.63
CA ARG A 293 4.97 -11.97 8.36
C ARG A 293 3.73 -12.83 8.15
N VAL A 294 3.87 -13.99 7.50
CA VAL A 294 2.77 -14.97 7.41
C VAL A 294 2.32 -15.44 8.79
N LEU A 295 3.26 -15.79 9.68
CA LEU A 295 2.93 -16.17 11.06
C LEU A 295 2.24 -15.02 11.82
N GLN A 296 2.72 -13.80 11.66
CA GLN A 296 2.08 -12.62 12.25
C GLN A 296 0.64 -12.48 11.78
N ILE A 297 0.36 -12.57 10.47
CA ILE A 297 -0.98 -12.48 9.90
C ILE A 297 -1.88 -13.61 10.48
N ILE A 298 -1.36 -14.84 10.53
CA ILE A 298 -2.09 -15.97 11.12
C ILE A 298 -2.49 -15.63 12.57
N ASN A 299 -1.56 -15.16 13.38
CA ASN A 299 -1.81 -14.86 14.78
C ASN A 299 -2.72 -13.65 14.99
N ASP A 300 -2.63 -12.64 14.13
CA ASP A 300 -3.53 -11.48 14.18
C ASP A 300 -4.97 -11.88 13.88
N VAL A 301 -5.20 -12.68 12.81
CA VAL A 301 -6.52 -13.22 12.47
C VAL A 301 -7.06 -14.10 13.58
N ARG A 302 -6.23 -15.00 14.13
CA ARG A 302 -6.67 -15.92 15.20
C ARG A 302 -7.05 -15.17 16.48
N ARG A 303 -6.28 -14.14 16.83
CA ARG A 303 -6.58 -13.26 17.99
C ARG A 303 -7.92 -12.53 17.80
N GLU A 304 -8.18 -12.00 16.60
CA GLU A 304 -9.43 -11.31 16.28
C GLU A 304 -10.67 -12.18 16.51
N ILE A 305 -10.57 -13.49 16.23
CA ILE A 305 -11.68 -14.43 16.39
C ILE A 305 -11.58 -15.28 17.66
N GLY A 306 -10.70 -14.93 18.60
CA GLY A 306 -10.58 -15.61 19.90
C GLY A 306 -9.90 -16.98 19.86
N LEU A 307 -9.19 -17.32 18.80
CA LEU A 307 -8.43 -18.58 18.72
C LEU A 307 -7.00 -18.41 19.30
N PRO A 308 -6.41 -19.49 19.88
CA PRO A 308 -5.04 -19.44 20.39
C PRO A 308 -4.04 -19.18 19.26
N GLY A 309 -2.98 -18.43 19.59
CA GLY A 309 -1.88 -18.18 18.66
C GLY A 309 -1.11 -19.46 18.28
N VAL A 310 -0.39 -19.40 17.19
CA VAL A 310 0.48 -20.46 16.68
C VAL A 310 1.93 -20.07 16.94
N LEU A 311 2.76 -21.01 17.38
CA LEU A 311 4.19 -20.80 17.56
C LEU A 311 4.94 -21.12 16.27
N ALA A 312 6.10 -20.49 16.09
CA ALA A 312 7.04 -20.92 15.06
C ALA A 312 7.48 -22.37 15.33
N PRO A 313 7.56 -23.23 14.31
CA PRO A 313 8.16 -24.55 14.50
C PRO A 313 9.62 -24.38 14.97
N VAL A 314 10.02 -25.23 15.93
CA VAL A 314 11.38 -25.27 16.49
C VAL A 314 12.38 -25.71 15.44
#